data_f7f95b63387214a2d024d37a390c764c
#
_entry.id   f7f95b63387214a2d024d37a390c764c
#
_cell.length_a   1.000
_cell.length_b   1.000
_cell.length_c   1.000
_cell.angle_alpha   90.00
_cell.angle_beta   90.00
_cell.angle_gamma   90.00
#
_symmetry.space_group_name_H-M   'P 1'
#
loop_
_entity.id
_entity.type
_entity.pdbx_description
1 polymer ?
#
loop_
_entity_poly.entity_id
_entity_poly.type
_entity_poly.pdbx_seq_one_letter_code
_entity_poly.pdbx_strand_id
1 'polypeptide(L)'
;MSPFFDFSIPFEPFGTSHFVAVIIFLIVLMLTFSITPKLSKSTNLKLTRISSIFLSFTVCLWTLIHIYFDRFSFSEDLPLSICNLFAFAAPLIFWNPRRKIFEIIYYFVLSGTLQAIFTPDAAAEYPSYSYFKYWIVHCGLIIVVI
;
A
#
# COMPACT_ATOMS: atom_id res chain seq x y z
N MET A 1 -6.09 22.99 10.90
CA MET A 1 -6.10 21.91 9.90
C MET A 1 -6.46 20.62 10.63
N SER A 2 -7.23 19.69 10.04
CA SER A 2 -7.50 18.45 10.75
C SER A 2 -6.20 17.64 10.88
N PRO A 3 -6.00 16.86 11.96
CA PRO A 3 -4.80 16.04 12.14
C PRO A 3 -4.52 15.09 10.99
N PHE A 4 -5.57 14.72 10.25
CA PHE A 4 -5.49 13.85 9.08
C PHE A 4 -4.71 14.45 7.88
N PHE A 5 -4.72 15.78 7.76
CA PHE A 5 -3.98 16.53 6.72
C PHE A 5 -2.76 17.27 7.27
N ASP A 6 -2.38 16.95 8.50
CA ASP A 6 -1.16 17.47 9.12
C ASP A 6 -0.01 16.49 8.84
N PHE A 7 0.99 16.95 8.12
CA PHE A 7 2.19 16.20 7.77
C PHE A 7 3.44 16.74 8.48
N SER A 8 3.24 17.59 9.49
CA SER A 8 4.34 18.25 10.21
C SER A 8 5.03 17.37 11.25
N ILE A 9 4.34 16.33 11.75
CA ILE A 9 4.88 15.41 12.75
C ILE A 9 5.62 14.29 12.02
N PRO A 10 6.95 14.19 12.13
CA PRO A 10 7.71 13.14 11.45
C PRO A 10 7.36 11.77 12.05
N PHE A 11 7.35 10.76 11.19
CA PHE A 11 7.15 9.37 11.63
C PHE A 11 8.33 8.91 12.49
N GLU A 12 8.04 8.24 13.61
CA GLU A 12 9.03 7.65 14.50
C GLU A 12 9.18 6.15 14.22
N PRO A 13 10.26 5.70 13.55
CA PRO A 13 10.53 4.29 13.35
C PRO A 13 10.68 3.57 14.69
N PHE A 14 10.08 2.38 14.79
CA PHE A 14 10.03 1.56 16.01
C PHE A 14 9.22 2.17 17.17
N GLY A 15 8.49 3.27 16.92
CA GLY A 15 7.51 3.82 17.84
C GLY A 15 6.23 2.98 17.95
N THR A 16 5.32 3.40 18.84
CA THR A 16 4.05 2.67 19.08
C THR A 16 3.22 2.50 17.83
N SER A 17 3.10 3.54 17.00
CA SER A 17 2.34 3.53 15.75
C SER A 17 2.88 2.51 14.75
N HIS A 18 4.21 2.38 14.66
CA HIS A 18 4.86 1.36 13.85
C HIS A 18 4.48 -0.06 14.30
N PHE A 19 4.65 -0.38 15.59
CA PHE A 19 4.31 -1.71 16.10
C PHE A 19 2.83 -2.05 15.94
N VAL A 20 1.95 -1.09 16.17
CA VAL A 20 0.50 -1.27 15.95
C VAL A 20 0.21 -1.60 14.49
N ALA A 21 0.81 -0.87 13.54
CA ALA A 21 0.62 -1.15 12.12
C ALA A 21 1.15 -2.53 11.71
N VAL A 22 2.30 -2.94 12.22
CA VAL A 22 2.87 -4.28 11.98
C VAL A 22 1.95 -5.38 12.54
N ILE A 23 1.44 -5.20 13.76
CA ILE A 23 0.50 -6.17 14.37
C ILE A 23 -0.77 -6.28 13.53
N ILE A 24 -1.36 -5.15 13.12
CA ILE A 24 -2.54 -5.16 12.24
C ILE A 24 -2.22 -5.89 10.92
N PHE A 25 -1.08 -5.60 10.31
CA PHE A 25 -0.66 -6.28 9.09
C PHE A 25 -0.54 -7.80 9.28
N LEU A 26 0.10 -8.25 10.35
CA LEU A 26 0.25 -9.68 10.64
C LEU A 26 -1.11 -10.37 10.86
N ILE A 27 -2.05 -9.71 11.54
CA ILE A 27 -3.41 -10.22 11.71
C ILE A 27 -4.09 -10.35 10.34
N VAL A 28 -4.05 -9.32 9.51
CA VAL A 28 -4.66 -9.35 8.16
C VAL A 28 -4.01 -10.41 7.29
N LEU A 29 -2.69 -10.56 7.35
CA LEU A 29 -1.93 -11.58 6.63
C LEU A 29 -2.37 -13.01 7.05
N MET A 30 -2.46 -13.28 8.36
CA MET A 30 -2.94 -14.56 8.87
C MET A 30 -4.39 -14.85 8.45
N LEU A 31 -5.26 -13.85 8.49
CA LEU A 31 -6.63 -13.98 8.01
C LEU A 31 -6.68 -14.29 6.51
N THR A 32 -5.84 -13.63 5.72
CA THR A 32 -5.72 -13.90 4.27
C THR A 32 -5.34 -15.35 4.02
N PHE A 33 -4.28 -15.85 4.64
CA PHE A 33 -3.88 -17.26 4.52
C PHE A 33 -4.94 -18.26 5.00
N SER A 34 -5.73 -17.90 6.00
CA SER A 34 -6.78 -18.78 6.55
C SER A 34 -8.05 -18.81 5.71
N ILE A 35 -8.38 -17.70 5.04
CA ILE A 35 -9.65 -17.51 4.33
C ILE A 35 -9.50 -17.82 2.83
N THR A 36 -8.43 -17.33 2.19
CA THR A 36 -8.22 -17.46 0.73
C THR A 36 -8.34 -18.91 0.22
N PRO A 37 -7.76 -19.94 0.88
CA PRO A 37 -7.88 -21.32 0.41
C PRO A 37 -9.31 -21.88 0.45
N LYS A 38 -10.19 -21.27 1.25
CA LYS A 38 -11.59 -21.70 1.41
C LYS A 38 -12.53 -21.04 0.39
N LEU A 39 -12.05 -20.01 -0.32
CA LEU A 39 -12.84 -19.26 -1.28
C LEU A 39 -12.75 -19.88 -2.69
N SER A 40 -13.80 -19.67 -3.48
CA SER A 40 -13.77 -20.04 -4.89
C SER A 40 -12.74 -19.19 -5.67
N LYS A 41 -12.18 -19.77 -6.75
CA LYS A 41 -11.27 -19.03 -7.66
C LYS A 41 -11.87 -17.71 -8.15
N SER A 42 -13.17 -17.69 -8.46
CA SER A 42 -13.89 -16.50 -8.90
C SER A 42 -13.95 -15.43 -7.80
N THR A 43 -14.19 -15.83 -6.56
CA THR A 43 -14.24 -14.92 -5.41
C THR A 43 -12.87 -14.34 -5.12
N ASN A 44 -11.83 -15.16 -5.11
CA ASN A 44 -10.45 -14.69 -4.93
C ASN A 44 -10.07 -13.67 -5.99
N LEU A 45 -10.36 -13.94 -7.27
CA LEU A 45 -10.08 -13.01 -8.35
C LEU A 45 -10.83 -11.68 -8.20
N LYS A 46 -12.09 -11.71 -7.76
CA LYS A 46 -12.87 -10.49 -7.48
C LYS A 46 -12.25 -9.68 -6.34
N LEU A 47 -11.86 -10.33 -5.24
CA LEU A 47 -11.21 -9.68 -4.11
C LEU A 47 -9.88 -9.04 -4.53
N THR A 48 -9.03 -9.77 -5.26
CA THR A 48 -7.77 -9.25 -5.78
C THR A 48 -7.99 -7.99 -6.64
N ARG A 49 -8.98 -8.02 -7.54
CA ARG A 49 -9.32 -6.85 -8.38
C ARG A 49 -9.83 -5.67 -7.57
N ILE A 50 -10.72 -5.88 -6.60
CA ILE A 50 -11.22 -4.82 -5.73
C ILE A 50 -10.07 -4.21 -4.91
N SER A 51 -9.23 -5.07 -4.31
CA SER A 51 -8.06 -4.60 -3.55
C SER A 51 -7.08 -3.83 -4.42
N SER A 52 -6.85 -4.26 -5.67
CA SER A 52 -5.98 -3.55 -6.59
C SER A 52 -6.50 -2.15 -6.96
N ILE A 53 -7.82 -2.01 -7.16
CA ILE A 53 -8.46 -0.70 -7.39
C ILE A 53 -8.30 0.19 -6.15
N PHE A 54 -8.49 -0.37 -4.95
CA PHE A 54 -8.34 0.36 -3.70
C PHE A 54 -6.90 0.87 -3.51
N LEU A 55 -5.89 0.06 -3.82
CA LEU A 55 -4.48 0.46 -3.77
C LEU A 55 -4.19 1.61 -4.74
N SER A 56 -4.64 1.49 -5.99
CA SER A 56 -4.48 2.54 -6.99
C SER A 56 -5.18 3.83 -6.58
N PHE A 57 -6.41 3.73 -6.07
CA PHE A 57 -7.15 4.88 -5.55
C PHE A 57 -6.43 5.59 -4.40
N THR A 58 -5.85 4.82 -3.46
CA THR A 58 -5.09 5.39 -2.33
C THR A 58 -3.90 6.22 -2.81
N VAL A 59 -3.19 5.74 -3.84
CA VAL A 59 -2.06 6.50 -4.41
C VAL A 59 -2.54 7.74 -5.16
N CYS A 60 -3.59 7.62 -5.98
CA CYS A 60 -4.17 8.77 -6.69
C CYS A 60 -4.70 9.84 -5.72
N LEU A 61 -5.34 9.41 -4.63
CA LEU A 61 -5.87 10.33 -3.62
C LEU A 61 -4.77 11.16 -2.96
N TRP A 62 -3.58 10.60 -2.74
CA TRP A 62 -2.42 11.36 -2.27
C TRP A 62 -2.09 12.53 -3.20
N THR A 63 -1.94 12.26 -4.47
CA THR A 63 -1.66 13.29 -5.48
C THR A 63 -2.75 14.36 -5.51
N LEU A 64 -4.03 13.95 -5.46
CA LEU A 64 -5.16 14.87 -5.43
C LEU A 64 -5.18 15.75 -4.17
N ILE A 65 -4.86 15.19 -3.00
CA ILE A 65 -4.75 15.95 -1.75
C ILE A 65 -3.67 17.02 -1.88
N HIS A 66 -2.50 16.69 -2.42
CA HIS A 66 -1.40 17.65 -2.57
C HIS A 66 -1.72 18.75 -3.59
N ILE A 67 -2.40 18.41 -4.68
CA ILE A 67 -2.92 19.42 -5.63
C ILE A 67 -3.94 20.34 -4.94
N TYR A 68 -4.90 19.78 -4.18
CA TYR A 68 -5.94 20.56 -3.53
C TYR A 68 -5.39 21.56 -2.49
N PHE A 69 -4.33 21.19 -1.78
CA PHE A 69 -3.68 22.05 -0.79
C PHE A 69 -2.54 22.93 -1.37
N ASP A 70 -2.40 22.97 -2.68
CA ASP A 70 -1.35 23.74 -3.39
C ASP A 70 0.08 23.40 -2.92
N ARG A 71 0.32 22.10 -2.65
CA ARG A 71 1.59 21.54 -2.16
C ARG A 71 2.21 20.54 -3.13
N PHE A 72 1.66 20.43 -4.34
CA PHE A 72 2.07 19.42 -5.30
C PHE A 72 3.51 19.60 -5.77
N SER A 73 4.30 18.52 -5.67
CA SER A 73 5.65 18.41 -6.17
C SER A 73 5.78 17.24 -7.14
N PHE A 74 6.28 17.50 -8.36
CA PHE A 74 6.48 16.44 -9.36
C PHE A 74 7.40 15.30 -8.89
N SER A 75 8.41 15.62 -8.07
CA SER A 75 9.37 14.63 -7.58
C SER A 75 8.84 13.73 -6.47
N GLU A 76 7.85 14.20 -5.69
CA GLU A 76 7.40 13.52 -4.47
C GLU A 76 5.99 12.95 -4.59
N ASP A 77 5.12 13.61 -5.34
CA ASP A 77 3.69 13.30 -5.37
C ASP A 77 3.26 12.48 -6.57
N LEU A 78 4.10 12.34 -7.57
CA LEU A 78 3.88 11.35 -8.62
C LEU A 78 4.20 9.94 -8.10
N PRO A 79 3.46 8.91 -8.53
CA PRO A 79 3.67 7.53 -8.08
C PRO A 79 4.90 6.88 -8.73
N LEU A 80 6.05 7.58 -8.69
CA LEU A 80 7.29 7.14 -9.37
C LEU A 80 8.16 6.22 -8.50
N SER A 81 7.97 6.17 -7.19
CA SER A 81 8.60 5.13 -6.37
C SER A 81 8.06 3.75 -6.73
N ILE A 82 8.90 2.73 -6.71
CA ILE A 82 8.56 1.38 -7.18
C ILE A 82 7.26 0.85 -6.55
N CYS A 83 7.10 1.00 -5.23
CA CYS A 83 5.90 0.54 -4.53
C CYS A 83 4.64 1.33 -4.94
N ASN A 84 4.73 2.66 -5.05
CA ASN A 84 3.62 3.49 -5.51
C ASN A 84 3.27 3.19 -6.98
N LEU A 85 4.27 2.96 -7.83
CA LEU A 85 4.06 2.60 -9.23
C LEU A 85 3.33 1.25 -9.35
N PHE A 86 3.73 0.24 -8.58
CA PHE A 86 3.04 -1.05 -8.58
C PHE A 86 1.62 -0.95 -8.01
N ALA A 87 1.40 -0.18 -6.94
CA ALA A 87 0.08 0.06 -6.40
C ALA A 87 -0.82 0.81 -7.39
N PHE A 88 -0.29 1.82 -8.08
CA PHE A 88 -1.00 2.55 -9.13
C PHE A 88 -1.35 1.65 -10.32
N ALA A 89 -0.42 0.82 -10.78
CA ALA A 89 -0.60 -0.09 -11.91
C ALA A 89 -1.34 -1.40 -11.54
N ALA A 90 -1.56 -1.68 -10.26
CA ALA A 90 -2.15 -2.93 -9.78
C ALA A 90 -3.46 -3.32 -10.51
N PRO A 91 -4.43 -2.43 -10.78
CA PRO A 91 -5.62 -2.81 -11.53
C PRO A 91 -5.30 -3.37 -12.92
N LEU A 92 -4.36 -2.77 -13.65
CA LEU A 92 -3.96 -3.24 -14.98
C LEU A 92 -3.29 -4.60 -14.93
N ILE A 93 -2.47 -4.83 -13.90
CA ILE A 93 -1.72 -6.08 -13.70
C ILE A 93 -2.66 -7.23 -13.35
N PHE A 94 -3.57 -7.02 -12.39
CA PHE A 94 -4.46 -8.08 -11.87
C PHE A 94 -5.75 -8.27 -12.69
N TRP A 95 -6.04 -7.39 -13.66
CA TRP A 95 -7.17 -7.59 -14.56
C TRP A 95 -6.87 -8.61 -15.65
N ASN A 96 -5.64 -8.62 -16.17
CA ASN A 96 -5.17 -9.59 -17.14
C ASN A 96 -3.76 -10.10 -16.76
N PRO A 97 -3.65 -10.95 -15.74
CA PRO A 97 -2.36 -11.35 -15.18
C PRO A 97 -1.56 -12.17 -16.19
N ARG A 98 -0.45 -11.61 -16.66
CA ARG A 98 0.55 -12.33 -17.44
C ARG A 98 1.56 -12.94 -16.48
N ARG A 99 1.78 -14.26 -16.58
CA ARG A 99 2.63 -15.00 -15.65
C ARG A 99 3.99 -14.35 -15.42
N LYS A 100 4.71 -13.97 -16.48
CA LYS A 100 6.04 -13.33 -16.34
C LYS A 100 6.00 -12.00 -15.61
N ILE A 101 4.99 -11.16 -15.89
CA ILE A 101 4.81 -9.86 -15.22
C ILE A 101 4.49 -10.09 -13.75
N PHE A 102 3.61 -11.03 -13.45
CA PHE A 102 3.25 -11.39 -12.07
C PHE A 102 4.46 -11.89 -11.29
N GLU A 103 5.27 -12.79 -11.84
CA GLU A 103 6.49 -13.32 -11.21
C GLU A 103 7.47 -12.18 -10.86
N ILE A 104 7.71 -11.25 -11.79
CA ILE A 104 8.59 -10.09 -11.53
C ILE A 104 8.05 -9.25 -10.37
N ILE A 105 6.76 -8.88 -10.42
CA ILE A 105 6.13 -8.05 -9.39
C ILE A 105 6.13 -8.75 -8.04
N TYR A 106 5.83 -10.05 -8.00
CA TYR A 106 5.86 -10.87 -6.79
C TYR A 106 7.21 -10.76 -6.07
N TYR A 107 8.32 -10.94 -6.79
CA TYR A 107 9.65 -10.83 -6.20
C TYR A 107 9.97 -9.40 -5.75
N PHE A 108 9.65 -8.40 -6.54
CA PHE A 108 9.87 -6.99 -6.16
C PHE A 108 9.03 -6.57 -4.95
N VAL A 109 7.77 -6.99 -4.92
CA VAL A 109 6.89 -6.69 -3.78
C VAL A 109 7.41 -7.38 -2.52
N LEU A 110 7.73 -8.67 -2.56
CA LEU A 110 8.22 -9.37 -1.37
C LEU A 110 9.55 -8.82 -0.88
N SER A 111 10.50 -8.51 -1.76
CA SER A 111 11.80 -7.98 -1.32
C SER A 111 11.73 -6.53 -0.85
N GLY A 112 11.09 -5.65 -1.64
CA GLY A 112 11.06 -4.21 -1.35
C GLY A 112 10.06 -3.83 -0.28
N THR A 113 8.82 -4.34 -0.36
CA THR A 113 7.78 -3.96 0.61
C THR A 113 7.95 -4.60 1.98
N LEU A 114 8.50 -5.82 2.07
CA LEU A 114 8.85 -6.39 3.37
C LEU A 114 9.92 -5.54 4.07
N GLN A 115 10.94 -5.10 3.35
CA GLN A 115 11.94 -4.20 3.93
C GLN A 115 11.30 -2.90 4.41
N ALA A 116 10.39 -2.31 3.62
CA ALA A 116 9.67 -1.10 4.00
C ALA A 116 8.78 -1.27 5.25
N ILE A 117 8.33 -2.49 5.56
CA ILE A 117 7.59 -2.78 6.79
C ILE A 117 8.53 -2.85 8.00
N PHE A 118 9.72 -3.43 7.86
CA PHE A 118 10.68 -3.56 8.95
C PHE A 118 11.47 -2.27 9.21
N THR A 119 11.79 -1.52 8.16
CA THR A 119 12.53 -0.26 8.23
C THR A 119 11.74 0.84 7.49
N PRO A 120 10.62 1.28 8.08
CA PRO A 120 9.71 2.20 7.41
C PRO A 120 10.31 3.61 7.26
N ASP A 121 10.03 4.21 6.10
CA ASP A 121 10.34 5.59 5.76
C ASP A 121 9.01 6.32 5.44
N ALA A 122 8.11 6.35 6.40
CA ALA A 122 6.84 7.05 6.27
C ALA A 122 7.06 8.56 6.49
N ALA A 123 6.46 9.39 5.66
CA ALA A 123 6.70 10.83 5.70
C ALA A 123 6.13 11.52 6.95
N ALA A 124 5.05 10.98 7.54
CA ALA A 124 4.44 11.58 8.72
C ALA A 124 3.78 10.54 9.64
N GLU A 125 3.60 10.94 10.91
CA GLU A 125 3.06 10.11 11.99
C GLU A 125 1.52 9.97 11.91
N TYR A 126 1.01 8.95 12.61
CA TYR A 126 -0.43 8.80 12.86
C TYR A 126 -1.01 10.05 13.55
N PRO A 127 -2.23 10.52 13.17
CA PRO A 127 -3.19 9.95 12.23
C PRO A 127 -3.18 10.58 10.82
N SER A 128 -2.03 10.96 10.30
CA SER A 128 -1.96 11.60 8.99
C SER A 128 -2.33 10.67 7.83
N TYR A 129 -2.84 11.24 6.72
CA TYR A 129 -3.09 10.47 5.50
C TYR A 129 -1.82 9.82 4.96
N SER A 130 -0.67 10.48 5.08
CA SER A 130 0.64 9.94 4.71
C SER A 130 0.94 8.62 5.40
N TYR A 131 0.69 8.54 6.72
CA TYR A 131 0.81 7.31 7.49
C TYR A 131 -0.07 6.19 6.94
N PHE A 132 -1.37 6.46 6.78
CA PHE A 132 -2.30 5.45 6.25
C PHE A 132 -1.94 5.00 4.83
N LYS A 133 -1.63 5.94 3.95
CA LYS A 133 -1.18 5.63 2.58
C LYS A 133 0.04 4.70 2.60
N TYR A 134 1.04 5.01 3.43
CA TYR A 134 2.25 4.20 3.52
C TYR A 134 1.94 2.74 3.85
N TRP A 135 1.20 2.51 4.93
CA TRP A 135 0.86 1.16 5.39
C TRP A 135 -0.10 0.43 4.45
N ILE A 136 -1.11 1.12 3.92
CA ILE A 136 -2.04 0.53 2.94
C ILE A 136 -1.30 0.06 1.69
N VAL A 137 -0.40 0.88 1.15
CA VAL A 137 0.34 0.54 -0.07
C VAL A 137 1.27 -0.65 0.17
N HIS A 138 2.13 -0.58 1.20
CA HIS A 138 3.14 -1.62 1.42
C HIS A 138 2.51 -2.95 1.90
N CYS A 139 1.66 -2.91 2.91
CA CYS A 139 0.98 -4.12 3.38
C CYS A 139 -0.02 -4.65 2.35
N GLY A 140 -0.76 -3.76 1.68
CA GLY A 140 -1.75 -4.14 0.69
C GLY A 140 -1.14 -4.79 -0.55
N LEU A 141 0.02 -4.34 -1.02
CA LEU A 141 0.73 -5.00 -2.13
C LEU A 141 1.11 -6.45 -1.78
N ILE A 142 1.59 -6.69 -0.55
CA ILE A 142 1.90 -8.06 -0.10
C ILE A 142 0.63 -8.92 -0.09
N ILE A 143 -0.46 -8.41 0.48
CA ILE A 143 -1.74 -9.14 0.55
C ILE A 143 -2.29 -9.50 -0.84
N VAL A 144 -2.12 -8.60 -1.82
CA VAL A 144 -2.67 -8.80 -3.18
C VAL A 144 -1.84 -9.78 -4.02
N VAL A 145 -0.54 -9.92 -3.76
CA VAL A 145 0.33 -10.85 -4.52
C VAL A 145 0.40 -12.26 -3.92
N ILE A 146 -0.04 -12.45 -2.67
CA ILE A 146 -0.14 -13.76 -2.00
C ILE A 146 -1.50 -14.41 -2.28
#